data_b910251abdf5e5429fa67bfec8aa3d0c
#
_entry.id   b910251abdf5e5429fa67bfec8aa3d0c
#
_cell.length_a   1.000
_cell.length_b   1.000
_cell.length_c   1.000
_cell.angle_alpha   90.00
_cell.angle_beta   90.00
_cell.angle_gamma   90.00
#
_symmetry.space_group_name_H-M   'P 1'
#
loop_
_entity.id
_entity.type
_entity.pdbx_description
1 polymer ?
#
loop_
_entity_poly.entity_id
_entity_poly.type
_entity_poly.pdbx_seq_one_letter_code
_entity_poly.pdbx_strand_id
1 'polypeptide(L)'
;MRNLALHWKIIIGMVLGVVYGLIASSMAWVDFTTYWIKPWGVIFVNLLKLIAVPLVFASLVKGVTSLSDISKLSRIGGKTIAFYLVSTVISVTIGLLLVNTVNPGADFDKDTIALTQDNQEGAIKKIDAAEGVKEEGPLQFVVDIIPTNIFESASNNGNMLQVIFFAILFGIAIVMLSK
;
A
#
# COMPACT_ATOMS: atom_id res chain seq x y z
N MET A 1 6.54 17.99 -26.52
CA MET A 1 6.32 17.37 -25.19
C MET A 1 7.57 17.25 -24.31
N ARG A 2 8.75 17.71 -24.76
CA ARG A 2 10.03 17.52 -24.03
C ARG A 2 10.19 18.38 -22.77
N ASN A 3 9.39 19.41 -22.57
CA ASN A 3 9.53 20.38 -21.47
C ASN A 3 8.38 20.37 -20.45
N LEU A 4 7.47 19.39 -20.52
CA LEU A 4 6.41 19.28 -19.52
C LEU A 4 6.95 18.62 -18.25
N ALA A 5 6.65 19.21 -17.09
CA ALA A 5 6.95 18.61 -15.80
C ALA A 5 6.28 17.24 -15.65
N LEU A 6 6.89 16.33 -14.89
CA LEU A 6 6.45 14.92 -14.78
C LEU A 6 4.97 14.79 -14.40
N HIS A 7 4.50 15.60 -13.47
CA HIS A 7 3.10 15.58 -13.03
C HIS A 7 2.11 15.86 -14.18
N TRP A 8 2.42 16.80 -15.08
CA TRP A 8 1.58 17.07 -16.24
C TRP A 8 1.51 15.88 -17.21
N LYS A 9 2.61 15.17 -17.40
CA LYS A 9 2.62 13.95 -18.23
C LYS A 9 1.73 12.87 -17.65
N ILE A 10 1.73 12.71 -16.32
CA ILE A 10 0.88 11.75 -15.62
C ILE A 10 -0.60 12.12 -15.77
N ILE A 11 -0.96 13.40 -15.52
CA ILE A 11 -2.34 13.87 -15.64
C ILE A 11 -2.86 13.69 -17.06
N ILE A 12 -2.08 14.06 -18.07
CA ILE A 12 -2.47 13.87 -19.47
C ILE A 12 -2.67 12.38 -19.77
N GLY A 13 -1.77 11.51 -19.31
CA GLY A 13 -1.91 10.06 -19.47
C GLY A 13 -3.18 9.52 -18.82
N MET A 14 -3.53 9.99 -17.61
CA MET A 14 -4.77 9.61 -16.93
C MET A 14 -6.02 10.05 -17.72
N VAL A 15 -6.05 11.31 -18.16
CA VAL A 15 -7.18 11.83 -18.96
C VAL A 15 -7.34 11.04 -20.26
N LEU A 16 -6.24 10.77 -20.97
CA LEU A 16 -6.28 9.95 -22.18
C LEU A 16 -6.76 8.53 -21.91
N GLY A 17 -6.37 7.93 -20.79
CA GLY A 17 -6.85 6.62 -20.36
C GLY A 17 -8.36 6.59 -20.09
N VAL A 18 -8.89 7.62 -19.42
CA VAL A 18 -10.34 7.75 -19.18
C VAL A 18 -11.10 7.91 -20.49
N VAL A 19 -10.63 8.82 -21.37
CA VAL A 19 -11.26 9.04 -22.69
C VAL A 19 -11.27 7.75 -23.51
N TYR A 20 -10.12 7.05 -23.55
CA TYR A 20 -10.03 5.74 -24.21
C TYR A 20 -11.02 4.74 -23.61
N GLY A 21 -11.10 4.64 -22.28
CA GLY A 21 -12.01 3.72 -21.59
C GLY A 21 -13.49 3.97 -21.91
N LEU A 22 -13.90 5.24 -21.97
CA LEU A 22 -15.27 5.63 -22.39
C LEU A 22 -15.57 5.24 -23.84
N ILE A 23 -14.63 5.48 -24.75
CA ILE A 23 -14.78 5.12 -26.17
C ILE A 23 -14.83 3.59 -26.31
N ALA A 24 -13.92 2.86 -25.69
CA ALA A 24 -13.85 1.42 -25.74
C ALA A 24 -15.12 0.75 -25.19
N SER A 25 -15.69 1.32 -24.12
CA SER A 25 -16.95 0.87 -23.54
C SER A 25 -18.12 1.10 -24.51
N SER A 26 -18.20 2.27 -25.16
CA SER A 26 -19.27 2.60 -26.10
C SER A 26 -19.22 1.79 -27.41
N MET A 27 -18.00 1.41 -27.83
CA MET A 27 -17.76 0.64 -29.07
C MET A 27 -17.69 -0.87 -28.86
N ALA A 28 -17.97 -1.36 -27.64
CA ALA A 28 -17.86 -2.78 -27.25
C ALA A 28 -16.46 -3.40 -27.51
N TRP A 29 -15.38 -2.61 -27.41
CA TRP A 29 -13.99 -3.08 -27.57
C TRP A 29 -13.43 -3.75 -26.31
N VAL A 30 -14.29 -4.45 -25.58
CA VAL A 30 -13.93 -5.07 -24.29
C VAL A 30 -12.82 -6.11 -24.48
N ASP A 31 -12.98 -7.01 -25.46
CA ASP A 31 -12.01 -8.07 -25.73
C ASP A 31 -10.66 -7.50 -26.17
N PHE A 32 -10.65 -6.53 -27.08
CA PHE A 32 -9.43 -5.87 -27.52
C PHE A 32 -8.71 -5.20 -26.34
N THR A 33 -9.44 -4.47 -25.52
CA THR A 33 -8.89 -3.79 -24.34
C THR A 33 -8.31 -4.79 -23.34
N THR A 34 -9.03 -5.89 -23.10
CA THR A 34 -8.63 -6.92 -22.13
C THR A 34 -7.39 -7.69 -22.59
N TYR A 35 -7.31 -8.05 -23.88
CA TYR A 35 -6.20 -8.86 -24.37
C TYR A 35 -4.97 -8.05 -24.77
N TRP A 36 -5.13 -6.81 -25.22
CA TRP A 36 -4.03 -6.03 -25.81
C TRP A 36 -3.60 -4.84 -24.97
N ILE A 37 -4.50 -4.20 -24.24
CA ILE A 37 -4.21 -2.96 -23.48
C ILE A 37 -3.99 -3.23 -22.00
N LYS A 38 -4.90 -4.00 -21.36
CA LYS A 38 -4.81 -4.35 -19.94
C LYS A 38 -3.45 -4.97 -19.55
N PRO A 39 -2.82 -5.87 -20.35
CA PRO A 39 -1.53 -6.46 -19.99
C PRO A 39 -0.41 -5.43 -19.78
N TRP A 40 -0.39 -4.34 -20.53
CA TRP A 40 0.61 -3.28 -20.35
C TRP A 40 0.45 -2.57 -19.00
N GLY A 41 -0.78 -2.34 -18.58
CA GLY A 41 -1.07 -1.81 -17.23
C GLY A 41 -0.62 -2.78 -16.14
N VAL A 42 -0.89 -4.06 -16.29
CA VAL A 42 -0.45 -5.11 -15.35
C VAL A 42 1.07 -5.19 -15.28
N ILE A 43 1.77 -5.17 -16.43
CA ILE A 43 3.23 -5.16 -16.48
C ILE A 43 3.78 -3.92 -15.75
N PHE A 44 3.22 -2.74 -16.00
CA PHE A 44 3.63 -1.51 -15.32
C PHE A 44 3.50 -1.61 -13.79
N VAL A 45 2.34 -2.08 -13.30
CA VAL A 45 2.11 -2.27 -11.87
C VAL A 45 3.06 -3.32 -11.28
N ASN A 46 3.29 -4.41 -12.00
CA ASN A 46 4.22 -5.46 -11.54
C ASN A 46 5.66 -4.95 -11.46
N LEU A 47 6.11 -4.11 -12.40
CA LEU A 47 7.43 -3.47 -12.33
C LEU A 47 7.54 -2.54 -11.12
N LEU A 48 6.50 -1.78 -10.79
CA LEU A 48 6.48 -0.96 -9.57
C LEU A 48 6.56 -1.82 -8.31
N LYS A 49 5.78 -2.92 -8.26
CA LYS A 49 5.80 -3.86 -7.13
C LYS A 49 7.16 -4.56 -6.99
N LEU A 50 7.81 -4.91 -8.09
CA LEU A 50 9.11 -5.56 -8.10
C LEU A 50 10.19 -4.72 -7.40
N ILE A 51 10.16 -3.41 -7.59
CA ILE A 51 11.16 -2.49 -7.02
C ILE A 51 10.87 -2.20 -5.55
N ALA A 52 9.62 -2.31 -5.10
CA ALA A 52 9.18 -1.88 -3.78
C ALA A 52 9.97 -2.56 -2.64
N VAL A 53 10.05 -3.88 -2.63
CA VAL A 53 10.72 -4.64 -1.56
C VAL A 53 12.21 -4.35 -1.49
N PRO A 54 13.01 -4.47 -2.58
CA PRO A 54 14.44 -4.16 -2.53
C PRO A 54 14.72 -2.69 -2.14
N LEU A 55 13.92 -1.75 -2.63
CA LEU A 55 14.09 -0.34 -2.35
C LEU A 55 13.83 -0.02 -0.87
N VAL A 56 12.73 -0.53 -0.32
CA VAL A 56 12.38 -0.32 1.09
C VAL A 56 13.43 -0.97 1.98
N PHE A 57 13.81 -2.21 1.72
CA PHE A 57 14.83 -2.92 2.48
C PHE A 57 16.17 -2.15 2.49
N ALA A 58 16.70 -1.82 1.31
CA ALA A 58 18.00 -1.14 1.19
C ALA A 58 17.98 0.26 1.82
N SER A 59 16.90 1.02 1.63
CA SER A 59 16.78 2.37 2.19
C SER A 59 16.67 2.36 3.72
N LEU A 60 15.93 1.39 4.29
CA LEU A 60 15.83 1.25 5.75
C LEU A 60 17.14 0.79 6.37
N VAL A 61 17.79 -0.23 5.81
CA VAL A 61 19.11 -0.66 6.28
C VAL A 61 20.09 0.52 6.23
N LYS A 62 20.16 1.25 5.12
CA LYS A 62 21.00 2.44 4.99
C LYS A 62 20.62 3.52 6.02
N GLY A 63 19.33 3.75 6.24
CA GLY A 63 18.84 4.72 7.22
C GLY A 63 19.28 4.37 8.63
N VAL A 64 19.10 3.12 9.05
CA VAL A 64 19.50 2.63 10.38
C VAL A 64 21.02 2.65 10.55
N THR A 65 21.77 2.17 9.56
CA THR A 65 23.24 2.13 9.63
C THR A 65 23.90 3.50 9.57
N SER A 66 23.21 4.52 9.09
CA SER A 66 23.71 5.90 9.11
C SER A 66 23.68 6.53 10.51
N LEU A 67 23.00 5.90 11.47
CA LEU A 67 22.94 6.35 12.86
C LEU A 67 24.14 5.76 13.64
N SER A 68 25.04 6.60 14.06
CA SER A 68 26.24 6.20 14.81
C SER A 68 25.96 5.78 16.26
N ASP A 69 24.73 5.93 16.74
CA ASP A 69 24.35 5.69 18.15
C ASP A 69 22.94 5.10 18.25
N ILE A 70 22.86 3.90 18.81
CA ILE A 70 21.59 3.17 19.03
C ILE A 70 20.68 3.93 20.00
N SER A 71 21.23 4.69 20.95
CA SER A 71 20.43 5.50 21.88
C SER A 71 19.67 6.61 21.16
N LYS A 72 20.26 7.19 20.10
CA LYS A 72 19.58 8.15 19.23
C LYS A 72 18.44 7.50 18.44
N LEU A 73 18.66 6.27 17.96
CA LEU A 73 17.63 5.49 17.25
C LEU A 73 16.41 5.24 18.14
N SER A 74 16.63 4.82 19.40
CA SER A 74 15.54 4.58 20.36
C SER A 74 14.74 5.85 20.64
N ARG A 75 15.42 6.98 20.87
CA ARG A 75 14.76 8.27 21.15
C ARG A 75 13.97 8.80 19.97
N ILE A 76 14.54 8.74 18.75
CA ILE A 76 13.87 9.16 17.52
C ILE A 76 12.70 8.22 17.24
N GLY A 77 12.91 6.91 17.34
CA GLY A 77 11.88 5.90 17.12
C GLY A 77 10.68 6.09 18.05
N GLY A 78 10.89 6.27 19.34
CA GLY A 78 9.82 6.50 20.31
C GLY A 78 9.00 7.76 20.00
N LYS A 79 9.66 8.89 19.67
CA LYS A 79 8.97 10.12 19.26
C LYS A 79 8.19 9.94 17.95
N THR A 80 8.77 9.25 16.99
CA THR A 80 8.12 8.97 15.70
C THR A 80 6.86 8.13 15.88
N ILE A 81 6.94 7.05 16.68
CA ILE A 81 5.77 6.20 16.99
C ILE A 81 4.67 7.00 17.67
N ALA A 82 5.01 7.80 18.69
CA ALA A 82 4.03 8.64 19.38
C ALA A 82 3.35 9.63 18.41
N PHE A 83 4.13 10.28 17.53
CA PHE A 83 3.59 11.19 16.52
C PHE A 83 2.68 10.47 15.51
N TYR A 84 3.07 9.28 15.05
CA TYR A 84 2.24 8.46 14.17
C TYR A 84 0.93 8.06 14.81
N LEU A 85 0.94 7.60 16.06
CA LEU A 85 -0.28 7.22 16.78
C LEU A 85 -1.25 8.40 16.88
N VAL A 86 -0.76 9.56 17.30
CA VAL A 86 -1.58 10.77 17.40
C VAL A 86 -2.15 11.19 16.03
N SER A 87 -1.31 11.25 15.00
CA SER A 87 -1.76 11.63 13.65
C SER A 87 -2.73 10.63 13.07
N THR A 88 -2.55 9.34 13.32
CA THR A 88 -3.48 8.27 12.87
C THR A 88 -4.84 8.43 13.54
N VAL A 89 -4.89 8.64 14.85
CA VAL A 89 -6.16 8.86 15.57
C VAL A 89 -6.90 10.07 15.00
N ILE A 90 -6.20 11.18 14.78
CA ILE A 90 -6.78 12.40 14.20
C ILE A 90 -7.31 12.11 12.78
N SER A 91 -6.50 11.48 11.93
CA SER A 91 -6.88 11.20 10.53
C SER A 91 -8.08 10.26 10.43
N VAL A 92 -8.11 9.19 11.23
CA VAL A 92 -9.23 8.26 11.28
C VAL A 92 -10.49 8.96 11.79
N THR A 93 -10.37 9.78 12.83
CA THR A 93 -11.51 10.55 13.36
C THR A 93 -12.09 11.48 12.31
N ILE A 94 -11.25 12.23 11.60
CA ILE A 94 -11.68 13.12 10.52
C ILE A 94 -12.35 12.31 9.39
N GLY A 95 -11.75 11.18 8.99
CA GLY A 95 -12.31 10.31 7.95
C GLY A 95 -13.69 9.77 8.32
N LEU A 96 -13.87 9.28 9.55
CA LEU A 96 -15.14 8.79 10.05
C LEU A 96 -16.20 9.90 10.15
N LEU A 97 -15.82 11.09 10.63
CA LEU A 97 -16.73 12.24 10.69
C LEU A 97 -17.19 12.64 9.28
N LEU A 98 -16.29 12.70 8.32
CA LEU A 98 -16.64 13.03 6.92
C LEU A 98 -17.57 11.98 6.30
N VAL A 99 -17.25 10.69 6.44
CA VAL A 99 -18.07 9.61 5.88
C VAL A 99 -19.45 9.59 6.52
N ASN A 100 -19.57 9.77 7.83
CA ASN A 100 -20.86 9.78 8.52
C ASN A 100 -21.70 11.04 8.20
N THR A 101 -21.03 12.16 7.91
CA THR A 101 -21.74 13.43 7.60
C THR A 101 -22.16 13.50 6.14
N VAL A 102 -21.27 13.11 5.21
CA VAL A 102 -21.50 13.18 3.77
C VAL A 102 -22.33 11.99 3.26
N ASN A 103 -22.19 10.83 3.93
CA ASN A 103 -22.88 9.58 3.60
C ASN A 103 -22.78 9.21 2.10
N PRO A 104 -21.57 9.15 1.52
CA PRO A 104 -21.36 9.13 0.06
C PRO A 104 -21.91 7.87 -0.63
N GLY A 105 -22.41 6.89 0.13
CA GLY A 105 -23.00 5.65 -0.39
C GLY A 105 -24.52 5.57 -0.24
N ALA A 106 -25.20 6.63 0.24
CA ALA A 106 -26.64 6.58 0.55
C ALA A 106 -27.52 6.35 -0.69
N ASP A 107 -27.10 6.87 -1.85
CA ASP A 107 -27.83 6.78 -3.10
C ASP A 107 -27.40 5.61 -4.01
N PHE A 108 -26.44 4.78 -3.57
CA PHE A 108 -26.03 3.61 -4.34
C PHE A 108 -26.99 2.45 -4.09
N ASP A 109 -27.70 2.05 -5.14
CA ASP A 109 -28.55 0.88 -5.12
C ASP A 109 -27.70 -0.39 -4.94
N LYS A 110 -28.06 -1.21 -3.95
CA LYS A 110 -27.34 -2.46 -3.62
C LYS A 110 -27.27 -3.43 -4.81
N ASP A 111 -28.25 -3.35 -5.71
CA ASP A 111 -28.29 -4.17 -6.91
C ASP A 111 -27.25 -3.75 -7.97
N THR A 112 -26.89 -2.47 -7.99
CA THR A 112 -25.81 -1.96 -8.87
C THR A 112 -24.43 -2.38 -8.38
N ILE A 113 -24.25 -2.55 -7.07
CA ILE A 113 -23.00 -3.05 -6.48
C ILE A 113 -22.81 -4.54 -6.81
N ALA A 114 -23.89 -5.30 -6.92
CA ALA A 114 -23.84 -6.72 -7.27
C ALA A 114 -23.35 -6.98 -8.72
N LEU A 115 -23.48 -6.00 -9.61
CA LEU A 115 -23.07 -6.11 -11.02
C LEU A 115 -21.56 -5.88 -11.26
N THR A 116 -20.82 -5.38 -10.28
CA THR A 116 -19.36 -5.15 -10.39
C THR A 116 -18.58 -6.30 -9.72
N GLN A 117 -18.71 -7.51 -10.25
CA GLN A 117 -18.08 -8.74 -9.70
C GLN A 117 -16.56 -8.64 -9.52
N ASP A 118 -15.85 -7.95 -10.40
CA ASP A 118 -14.38 -7.79 -10.30
C ASP A 118 -13.93 -6.94 -9.09
N ASN A 119 -14.80 -6.06 -8.58
CA ASN A 119 -14.52 -5.23 -7.40
C ASN A 119 -14.96 -5.89 -6.08
N GLN A 120 -15.84 -6.89 -6.13
CA GLN A 120 -16.34 -7.60 -4.95
C GLN A 120 -15.27 -8.44 -4.28
N GLU A 121 -14.40 -9.13 -5.04
CA GLU A 121 -13.30 -9.91 -4.42
C GLU A 121 -12.37 -9.05 -3.57
N GLY A 122 -12.06 -7.83 -4.00
CA GLY A 122 -11.24 -6.91 -3.25
C GLY A 122 -11.93 -6.35 -2.00
N ALA A 123 -13.24 -6.13 -2.07
CA ALA A 123 -14.06 -5.66 -0.94
C ALA A 123 -14.30 -6.80 0.07
N ILE A 124 -14.65 -8.00 -0.40
CA ILE A 124 -14.85 -9.19 0.44
C ILE A 124 -13.56 -9.52 1.19
N LYS A 125 -12.41 -9.58 0.51
CA LYS A 125 -11.11 -9.82 1.18
C LYS A 125 -10.78 -8.78 2.27
N LYS A 126 -11.22 -7.53 2.10
CA LYS A 126 -11.02 -6.49 3.14
C LYS A 126 -11.99 -6.62 4.29
N ILE A 127 -13.23 -7.05 4.02
CA ILE A 127 -14.22 -7.33 5.05
C ILE A 127 -13.78 -8.55 5.86
N ASP A 128 -13.41 -9.65 5.20
CA ASP A 128 -12.91 -10.86 5.84
C ASP A 128 -11.66 -10.59 6.68
N ALA A 129 -10.72 -9.77 6.16
CA ALA A 129 -9.56 -9.33 6.92
C ALA A 129 -9.93 -8.48 8.14
N ALA A 130 -10.94 -7.61 8.03
CA ALA A 130 -11.40 -6.78 9.15
C ALA A 130 -12.18 -7.59 10.19
N GLU A 131 -12.93 -8.61 9.78
CA GLU A 131 -13.60 -9.55 10.67
C GLU A 131 -12.60 -10.46 11.37
N GLY A 132 -11.58 -10.98 10.64
CA GLY A 132 -10.48 -11.75 11.22
C GLY A 132 -9.78 -11.00 12.35
N VAL A 133 -9.49 -9.70 12.17
CA VAL A 133 -8.86 -8.86 13.22
C VAL A 133 -9.73 -8.74 14.47
N LYS A 134 -11.06 -8.85 14.38
CA LYS A 134 -11.94 -8.83 15.56
C LYS A 134 -11.89 -10.13 16.38
N GLU A 135 -11.63 -11.25 15.72
CA GLU A 135 -11.52 -12.57 16.36
C GLU A 135 -10.11 -12.82 16.90
N GLU A 136 -9.11 -12.11 16.36
CA GLU A 136 -7.71 -12.18 16.80
C GLU A 136 -7.49 -11.36 18.08
N GLY A 137 -6.64 -11.88 18.96
CA GLY A 137 -6.30 -11.17 20.19
C GLY A 137 -5.49 -9.87 19.92
N PRO A 138 -5.49 -8.92 20.88
CA PRO A 138 -4.86 -7.60 20.67
C PRO A 138 -3.34 -7.66 20.42
N LEU A 139 -2.68 -8.79 20.70
CA LEU A 139 -1.26 -9.02 20.47
C LEU A 139 -0.97 -9.67 19.09
N GLN A 140 -1.99 -10.13 18.38
CA GLN A 140 -1.80 -10.79 17.08
C GLN A 140 -1.09 -9.87 16.07
N PHE A 141 -1.45 -8.59 16.06
CA PHE A 141 -0.76 -7.59 15.25
C PHE A 141 0.76 -7.58 15.47
N VAL A 142 1.22 -7.74 16.73
CA VAL A 142 2.66 -7.79 17.05
C VAL A 142 3.29 -9.08 16.55
N VAL A 143 2.56 -10.20 16.63
CA VAL A 143 3.01 -11.50 16.11
C VAL A 143 3.17 -11.44 14.60
N ASP A 144 2.22 -10.83 13.91
CA ASP A 144 2.20 -10.76 12.45
C ASP A 144 3.29 -9.86 11.85
N ILE A 145 3.86 -8.94 12.63
CA ILE A 145 5.01 -8.12 12.21
C ILE A 145 6.29 -8.96 12.14
N ILE A 146 6.40 -10.05 12.92
CA ILE A 146 7.61 -10.86 13.00
C ILE A 146 7.59 -11.92 11.89
N PRO A 147 8.49 -11.85 10.89
CA PRO A 147 8.51 -12.83 9.80
C PRO A 147 8.98 -14.19 10.30
N THR A 148 8.28 -15.24 9.94
CA THR A 148 8.75 -16.63 10.10
C THR A 148 9.80 -16.97 9.05
N ASN A 149 9.68 -16.37 7.85
CA ASN A 149 10.63 -16.51 6.75
C ASN A 149 10.70 -15.21 5.94
N ILE A 150 11.87 -14.57 5.97
CA ILE A 150 12.07 -13.29 5.26
C ILE A 150 11.93 -13.40 3.74
N PHE A 151 12.33 -14.52 3.15
CA PHE A 151 12.22 -14.70 1.70
C PHE A 151 10.75 -14.84 1.26
N GLU A 152 9.94 -15.51 2.05
CA GLU A 152 8.49 -15.60 1.84
C GLU A 152 7.84 -14.24 2.01
N SER A 153 8.18 -13.51 3.07
CA SER A 153 7.68 -12.15 3.28
C SER A 153 8.06 -11.20 2.14
N ALA A 154 9.29 -11.30 1.64
CA ALA A 154 9.77 -10.48 0.52
C ALA A 154 9.15 -10.83 -0.82
N SER A 155 8.61 -12.04 -0.99
CA SER A 155 7.91 -12.47 -2.21
C SER A 155 6.49 -11.91 -2.32
N ASN A 156 5.92 -11.44 -1.22
CA ASN A 156 4.56 -10.91 -1.15
C ASN A 156 4.55 -9.46 -0.66
N ASN A 157 4.20 -8.52 -1.55
CA ASN A 157 4.10 -7.11 -1.19
C ASN A 157 3.05 -6.80 -0.10
N GLY A 158 2.14 -7.73 0.20
CA GLY A 158 1.21 -7.64 1.33
C GLY A 158 1.94 -7.72 2.68
N ASN A 159 3.09 -8.41 2.74
CA ASN A 159 3.87 -8.63 3.96
C ASN A 159 4.96 -7.58 4.18
N MET A 160 4.78 -6.37 3.65
CA MET A 160 5.78 -5.29 3.70
C MET A 160 6.21 -4.93 5.13
N LEU A 161 5.30 -5.00 6.12
CA LEU A 161 5.63 -4.74 7.53
C LEU A 161 6.69 -5.72 8.07
N GLN A 162 6.61 -6.99 7.68
CA GLN A 162 7.59 -8.01 8.05
C GLN A 162 8.97 -7.71 7.43
N VAL A 163 8.99 -7.25 6.18
CA VAL A 163 10.22 -6.82 5.50
C VAL A 163 10.84 -5.60 6.19
N ILE A 164 10.01 -4.63 6.58
CA ILE A 164 10.44 -3.43 7.34
C ILE A 164 11.04 -3.84 8.68
N PHE A 165 10.36 -4.70 9.43
CA PHE A 165 10.83 -5.20 10.72
C PHE A 165 12.20 -5.87 10.59
N PHE A 166 12.33 -6.79 9.62
CA PHE A 166 13.60 -7.46 9.37
C PHE A 166 14.71 -6.49 8.94
N ALA A 167 14.40 -5.51 8.07
CA ALA A 167 15.38 -4.51 7.63
C ALA A 167 15.92 -3.67 8.78
N ILE A 168 15.07 -3.32 9.74
CA ILE A 168 15.48 -2.58 10.95
C ILE A 168 16.40 -3.45 11.82
N LEU A 169 16.00 -4.70 12.11
CA LEU A 169 16.82 -5.62 12.88
C LEU A 169 18.17 -5.88 12.22
N PHE A 170 18.19 -6.09 10.91
CA PHE A 170 19.41 -6.30 10.14
C PHE A 170 20.31 -5.06 10.16
N GLY A 171 19.72 -3.87 10.03
CA GLY A 171 20.46 -2.60 10.16
C GLY A 171 21.08 -2.42 11.56
N ILE A 172 20.35 -2.74 12.62
CA ILE A 172 20.86 -2.71 14.00
C ILE A 172 22.02 -3.69 14.18
N ALA A 173 21.87 -4.92 13.66
CA ALA A 173 22.95 -5.92 13.73
C ALA A 173 24.23 -5.43 13.05
N ILE A 174 24.14 -4.80 11.87
CA ILE A 174 25.29 -4.20 11.19
C ILE A 174 25.96 -3.13 12.07
N VAL A 175 25.18 -2.23 12.67
CA VAL A 175 25.71 -1.17 13.55
C VAL A 175 26.42 -1.77 14.78
N MET A 176 25.90 -2.87 15.32
CA MET A 176 26.52 -3.55 16.46
C MET A 176 27.84 -4.26 16.10
N LEU A 177 27.92 -4.80 14.88
CA LEU A 177 29.12 -5.48 14.38
C LEU A 177 30.22 -4.51 13.94
N SER A 178 29.89 -3.26 13.63
CA SER A 178 30.84 -2.25 13.17
C SER A 178 31.56 -1.52 14.30
N LYS A 179 31.28 -1.85 15.56
CA LYS A 179 31.95 -1.36 16.77
C LYS A 179 33.00 -2.37 17.22
#